data_e0e12ef80a91dc43b68cd4416e7c7859
#
_entry.id   e0e12ef80a91dc43b68cd4416e7c7859
#
_cell.length_a   1.000
_cell.length_b   1.000
_cell.length_c   1.000
_cell.angle_alpha   90.00
_cell.angle_beta   90.00
_cell.angle_gamma   90.00
#
_symmetry.space_group_name_H-M   'P 1'
#
loop_
_entity.id
_entity.type
_entity.pdbx_description
1 polymer ?
#
loop_
_entity_poly.entity_id
_entity_poly.type
_entity_poly.pdbx_seq_one_letter_code
_entity_poly.pdbx_strand_id
1 'polypeptide(L)'
;MRINRAFCAILTLLLICTLCSCGETDYTDKNITYRTADDVSTLDPQLASTGAEFSAAVNCFEGIMTLSEDGSLTTGAVDKYDVSEDGLNYTFTLRSGMLWSDGETKVTADDYIYGLTRALLPETKAPFASLLYSIKNAKAVNSGKISASELGLAATGELTFTITLEKPDRNLLRTLANPVSMPCNRAFFDSTNGKYGLDSDSIMGNGAYYLKMWNTEDNYLALRRFDDYNGVQAIPYSITLGFNRELTDIHEALVNDEINIGVLDGDFASRLDESKYGRQLFYNTSYVLLLSPKVPSKLRRALVTDVNIAAMQMNLPSYYDISGGIIPSSSKEGTKAYRDTVGVLTLHSYDAAKAKTLIAEAADRYDDGIDYAKYTLYYPSGDSDVKKCAGMLAQTWQNDLNAFINTQEYTGSDYIEKLKSGDMMAAVVPVSSVTGSAYDAANSLAALGISGYNKLLPSAGDDTEISCDALEQAEQYLVDNYYAVPLFCEPMFICMSSNIGGAVFSTSGNISFFKYIKKED
;
A
#
# COMPACT_ATOMS: atom_id res chain seq x y z
N MET A 1 -3.27 -65.20 45.95
CA MET A 1 -2.34 -64.79 44.85
C MET A 1 -3.00 -64.40 43.51
N ARG A 2 -4.34 -64.39 43.39
CA ARG A 2 -5.05 -63.98 42.16
C ARG A 2 -5.52 -62.54 42.18
N ILE A 3 -5.64 -61.90 43.35
CA ILE A 3 -6.11 -60.50 43.50
C ILE A 3 -5.06 -59.47 43.04
N ASN A 4 -3.75 -59.78 43.23
CA ASN A 4 -2.68 -58.83 42.86
C ASN A 4 -2.48 -58.65 41.33
N ARG A 5 -2.88 -59.63 40.52
CA ARG A 5 -2.74 -59.53 39.04
C ARG A 5 -3.82 -58.63 38.41
N ALA A 6 -5.04 -58.66 38.95
CA ALA A 6 -6.12 -57.76 38.48
C ALA A 6 -5.88 -56.32 38.93
N PHE A 7 -5.32 -56.12 40.15
CA PHE A 7 -4.98 -54.78 40.64
C PHE A 7 -3.82 -54.14 39.86
N CYS A 8 -2.79 -54.92 39.52
CA CYS A 8 -1.71 -54.47 38.64
C CYS A 8 -2.21 -54.14 37.21
N ALA A 9 -3.12 -54.94 36.65
CA ALA A 9 -3.69 -54.67 35.32
C ALA A 9 -4.56 -53.41 35.29
N ILE A 10 -5.32 -53.13 36.35
CA ILE A 10 -6.12 -51.91 36.46
C ILE A 10 -5.21 -50.70 36.67
N LEU A 11 -4.14 -50.81 37.51
CA LEU A 11 -3.17 -49.73 37.69
C LEU A 11 -2.38 -49.42 36.40
N THR A 12 -2.04 -50.44 35.60
CA THR A 12 -1.37 -50.23 34.29
C THR A 12 -2.32 -49.62 33.27
N LEU A 13 -3.61 -49.99 33.30
CA LEU A 13 -4.61 -49.39 32.42
C LEU A 13 -4.89 -47.91 32.79
N LEU A 14 -4.93 -47.58 34.08
CA LEU A 14 -5.03 -46.19 34.57
C LEU A 14 -3.77 -45.38 34.25
N LEU A 15 -2.57 -45.95 34.30
CA LEU A 15 -1.34 -45.27 33.88
C LEU A 15 -1.27 -45.00 32.38
N ILE A 16 -1.81 -45.92 31.55
CA ILE A 16 -1.91 -45.73 30.08
C ILE A 16 -2.93 -44.66 29.72
N CYS A 17 -4.04 -44.55 30.46
CA CYS A 17 -5.02 -43.48 30.24
C CYS A 17 -4.51 -42.10 30.64
N THR A 18 -3.54 -41.99 31.57
CA THR A 18 -2.94 -40.70 31.92
C THR A 18 -1.82 -40.28 30.94
N LEU A 19 -1.32 -41.20 30.11
CA LEU A 19 -0.33 -40.87 29.07
C LEU A 19 -0.98 -40.46 27.73
N CYS A 20 -2.30 -40.64 27.57
CA CYS A 20 -3.09 -40.16 26.42
C CYS A 20 -3.77 -38.83 26.65
N SER A 21 -3.44 -38.09 27.72
CA SER A 21 -3.69 -36.66 27.75
C SER A 21 -2.75 -36.02 26.72
N CYS A 22 -3.20 -35.94 25.48
CA CYS A 22 -2.73 -34.89 24.59
C CYS A 22 -2.93 -33.59 25.35
N GLY A 23 -1.88 -33.09 25.98
CA GLY A 23 -1.91 -31.72 26.46
C GLY A 23 -2.21 -30.87 25.24
N GLU A 24 -3.40 -30.30 25.18
CA GLU A 24 -3.62 -29.12 24.35
C GLU A 24 -2.54 -28.16 24.80
N THR A 25 -1.57 -27.94 23.93
CA THR A 25 -0.57 -26.90 24.15
C THR A 25 -1.39 -25.63 24.25
N ASP A 26 -1.37 -24.98 25.41
CA ASP A 26 -2.04 -23.70 25.58
C ASP A 26 -1.30 -22.68 24.70
N TYR A 27 -1.91 -22.34 23.56
CA TYR A 27 -1.37 -21.38 22.60
C TYR A 27 -1.89 -19.96 22.86
N THR A 28 -2.55 -19.69 24.00
CA THR A 28 -3.12 -18.38 24.31
C THR A 28 -2.05 -17.27 24.28
N ASP A 29 -0.84 -17.54 24.73
CA ASP A 29 0.29 -16.60 24.71
C ASP A 29 0.91 -16.39 23.31
N LYS A 30 0.48 -17.16 22.30
CA LYS A 30 0.99 -17.09 20.92
C LYS A 30 -0.02 -16.49 19.95
N ASN A 31 -1.09 -15.91 20.44
CA ASN A 31 -2.09 -15.24 19.63
C ASN A 31 -1.79 -13.74 19.57
N ILE A 32 -1.88 -13.18 18.39
CA ILE A 32 -1.70 -11.73 18.14
C ILE A 32 -3.04 -11.15 17.71
N THR A 33 -3.40 -10.04 18.34
CA THR A 33 -4.60 -9.27 18.00
C THR A 33 -4.19 -7.94 17.40
N TYR A 34 -4.64 -7.68 16.18
CA TYR A 34 -4.40 -6.47 15.41
C TYR A 34 -5.74 -5.80 15.09
N ARG A 35 -5.84 -4.48 15.21
CA ARG A 35 -7.03 -3.71 14.79
C ARG A 35 -6.66 -2.52 13.92
N THR A 36 -7.53 -2.25 12.93
CA THR A 36 -7.44 -1.10 12.02
C THR A 36 -8.82 -0.53 11.71
N ALA A 37 -8.87 0.72 11.30
CA ALA A 37 -10.06 1.36 10.77
C ALA A 37 -10.37 0.96 9.32
N ASP A 38 -9.42 0.37 8.60
CA ASP A 38 -9.62 -0.12 7.23
C ASP A 38 -10.77 -1.13 7.17
N ASP A 39 -11.51 -1.12 6.08
CA ASP A 39 -12.51 -2.13 5.76
C ASP A 39 -11.90 -3.33 5.03
N VAL A 40 -12.59 -4.48 5.07
CA VAL A 40 -12.24 -5.68 4.32
C VAL A 40 -13.47 -6.12 3.52
N SER A 41 -13.41 -5.91 2.22
CA SER A 41 -14.45 -6.28 1.27
C SER A 41 -14.13 -7.55 0.49
N THR A 42 -12.84 -7.89 0.38
CA THR A 42 -12.34 -9.06 -0.35
C THR A 42 -11.04 -9.59 0.25
N LEU A 43 -10.82 -10.88 0.09
CA LEU A 43 -9.52 -11.53 0.34
C LEU A 43 -8.90 -12.08 -0.96
N ASP A 44 -9.48 -11.73 -2.11
CA ASP A 44 -8.84 -11.96 -3.41
C ASP A 44 -7.61 -11.03 -3.54
N PRO A 45 -6.37 -11.57 -3.57
CA PRO A 45 -5.17 -10.73 -3.58
C PRO A 45 -5.11 -9.78 -4.77
N GLN A 46 -5.67 -10.17 -5.92
CA GLN A 46 -5.67 -9.32 -7.11
C GLN A 46 -6.66 -8.15 -7.01
N LEU A 47 -7.64 -8.22 -6.10
CA LEU A 47 -8.64 -7.18 -5.87
C LEU A 47 -8.40 -6.38 -4.60
N ALA A 48 -7.47 -6.81 -3.74
CA ALA A 48 -7.14 -6.13 -2.50
C ALA A 48 -6.79 -4.65 -2.73
N SER A 49 -7.31 -3.75 -1.88
CA SER A 49 -7.20 -2.30 -2.03
C SER A 49 -6.96 -1.54 -0.72
N THR A 50 -7.17 -2.17 0.44
CA THR A 50 -6.93 -1.58 1.76
C THR A 50 -5.73 -2.22 2.46
N GLY A 51 -5.18 -1.55 3.47
CA GLY A 51 -4.06 -2.08 4.28
C GLY A 51 -4.43 -3.38 5.00
N ALA A 52 -5.68 -3.51 5.46
CA ALA A 52 -6.19 -4.73 6.06
C ALA A 52 -6.24 -5.90 5.07
N GLU A 53 -6.76 -5.66 3.85
CA GLU A 53 -6.81 -6.65 2.77
C GLU A 53 -5.40 -7.06 2.32
N PHE A 54 -4.48 -6.10 2.18
CA PHE A 54 -3.07 -6.38 1.86
C PHE A 54 -2.40 -7.24 2.94
N SER A 55 -2.61 -6.88 4.22
CA SER A 55 -2.04 -7.61 5.35
C SER A 55 -2.60 -9.04 5.42
N ALA A 56 -3.90 -9.24 5.20
CA ALA A 56 -4.49 -10.56 5.11
C ALA A 56 -3.88 -11.37 3.95
N ALA A 57 -3.75 -10.74 2.76
CA ALA A 57 -3.22 -11.40 1.57
C ALA A 57 -1.77 -11.88 1.75
N VAL A 58 -0.83 -11.03 2.23
CA VAL A 58 0.59 -11.43 2.37
C VAL A 58 0.84 -12.45 3.47
N ASN A 59 -0.10 -12.66 4.38
CA ASN A 59 -0.01 -13.67 5.42
C ASN A 59 -0.66 -14.99 4.99
N CYS A 60 -1.75 -14.94 4.18
CA CYS A 60 -2.42 -16.12 3.64
C CYS A 60 -1.79 -16.64 2.34
N PHE A 61 -1.10 -15.80 1.60
CA PHE A 61 -0.40 -16.15 0.36
C PHE A 61 1.10 -15.87 0.50
N GLU A 62 1.89 -16.63 -0.24
CA GLU A 62 3.31 -16.37 -0.39
C GLU A 62 3.60 -15.91 -1.83
N GLY A 63 4.09 -14.66 -1.94
CA GLY A 63 4.49 -14.07 -3.21
C GLY A 63 5.79 -14.66 -3.76
N ILE A 64 6.12 -14.33 -5.00
CA ILE A 64 7.41 -14.63 -5.62
C ILE A 64 8.53 -14.05 -4.75
N MET A 65 8.36 -12.78 -4.32
CA MET A 65 9.22 -12.10 -3.35
C MET A 65 8.43 -11.82 -2.07
N THR A 66 9.13 -11.53 -0.96
CA THR A 66 8.55 -11.19 0.35
C THR A 66 9.48 -10.27 1.13
N LEU A 67 9.12 -9.90 2.36
CA LEU A 67 10.02 -9.22 3.30
C LEU A 67 10.58 -10.21 4.32
N SER A 68 11.86 -10.05 4.66
CA SER A 68 12.56 -10.74 5.75
C SER A 68 12.26 -10.11 7.10
N GLU A 69 12.77 -10.69 8.20
CA GLU A 69 12.58 -10.21 9.58
C GLU A 69 13.12 -8.78 9.79
N ASP A 70 14.11 -8.35 9.04
CA ASP A 70 14.65 -6.97 9.07
C ASP A 70 13.93 -6.00 8.12
N GLY A 71 12.87 -6.45 7.45
CA GLY A 71 12.09 -5.65 6.50
C GLY A 71 12.75 -5.48 5.13
N SER A 72 13.86 -6.17 4.85
CA SER A 72 14.48 -6.15 3.53
C SER A 72 13.75 -7.09 2.55
N LEU A 73 13.81 -6.75 1.25
CA LEU A 73 13.23 -7.58 0.19
C LEU A 73 14.04 -8.87 0.03
N THR A 74 13.37 -10.01 0.02
CA THR A 74 13.97 -11.34 -0.13
C THR A 74 13.08 -12.24 -0.99
N THR A 75 13.59 -13.41 -1.37
CA THR A 75 12.77 -14.42 -2.05
C THR A 75 11.67 -14.94 -1.11
N GLY A 76 10.47 -15.07 -1.65
CA GLY A 76 9.32 -15.68 -1.00
C GLY A 76 9.21 -17.16 -1.36
N ALA A 77 8.30 -17.48 -2.26
CA ALA A 77 8.09 -18.85 -2.77
C ALA A 77 9.25 -19.37 -3.65
N VAL A 78 10.12 -18.49 -4.09
CA VAL A 78 11.21 -18.77 -5.03
C VAL A 78 12.47 -19.22 -4.27
N ASP A 79 13.08 -20.31 -4.69
CA ASP A 79 14.39 -20.77 -4.23
C ASP A 79 15.52 -19.90 -4.81
N LYS A 80 15.41 -19.61 -6.12
CA LYS A 80 16.35 -18.74 -6.85
C LYS A 80 15.71 -18.09 -8.07
N TYR A 81 16.33 -17.04 -8.54
CA TYR A 81 16.01 -16.43 -9.83
C TYR A 81 17.28 -16.00 -10.58
N ASP A 82 17.18 -15.94 -11.90
CA ASP A 82 18.22 -15.47 -12.79
C ASP A 82 17.66 -14.34 -13.66
N VAL A 83 18.51 -13.34 -13.96
CA VAL A 83 18.16 -12.19 -14.82
C VAL A 83 19.08 -12.18 -16.02
N SER A 84 18.52 -11.99 -17.22
CA SER A 84 19.33 -11.86 -18.45
C SER A 84 20.17 -10.57 -18.42
N GLU A 85 21.28 -10.55 -19.19
CA GLU A 85 22.20 -9.41 -19.23
C GLU A 85 21.52 -8.08 -19.65
N ASP A 86 20.48 -8.16 -20.47
CA ASP A 86 19.68 -7.01 -20.90
C ASP A 86 18.62 -6.56 -19.88
N GLY A 87 18.50 -7.28 -18.74
CA GLY A 87 17.52 -6.98 -17.70
C GLY A 87 16.06 -7.23 -18.10
N LEU A 88 15.81 -7.92 -19.23
CA LEU A 88 14.45 -8.10 -19.76
C LEU A 88 13.81 -9.42 -19.38
N ASN A 89 14.59 -10.48 -19.11
CA ASN A 89 14.08 -11.80 -18.83
C ASN A 89 14.45 -12.25 -17.43
N TYR A 90 13.46 -12.53 -16.62
CA TYR A 90 13.60 -13.10 -15.28
C TYR A 90 13.15 -14.54 -15.31
N THR A 91 14.00 -15.46 -14.87
CA THR A 91 13.69 -16.89 -14.74
C THR A 91 13.63 -17.25 -13.26
N PHE A 92 12.48 -17.68 -12.78
CA PHE A 92 12.26 -18.05 -11.39
C PHE A 92 12.15 -19.55 -11.22
N THR A 93 12.73 -20.08 -10.14
CA THR A 93 12.60 -21.48 -9.73
C THR A 93 11.93 -21.52 -8.35
N LEU A 94 10.74 -22.10 -8.26
CA LEU A 94 10.00 -22.27 -7.01
C LEU A 94 10.67 -23.28 -6.07
N ARG A 95 10.48 -23.11 -4.77
CA ARG A 95 10.82 -24.14 -3.78
C ARG A 95 9.99 -25.40 -4.06
N SER A 96 10.61 -26.57 -3.90
CA SER A 96 9.90 -27.84 -4.05
C SER A 96 9.05 -28.16 -2.81
N GLY A 97 7.95 -28.86 -3.00
CA GLY A 97 7.11 -29.37 -1.91
C GLY A 97 6.21 -28.34 -1.26
N MET A 98 5.98 -27.18 -1.89
CA MET A 98 4.97 -26.22 -1.44
C MET A 98 3.57 -26.78 -1.64
N LEU A 99 2.70 -26.55 -0.65
CA LEU A 99 1.30 -26.95 -0.65
C LEU A 99 0.38 -25.73 -0.54
N TRP A 100 -0.79 -25.85 -1.11
CA TRP A 100 -1.91 -24.98 -0.79
C TRP A 100 -2.46 -25.33 0.60
N SER A 101 -3.24 -24.44 1.18
CA SER A 101 -3.74 -24.56 2.56
C SER A 101 -4.73 -25.71 2.81
N ASP A 102 -5.09 -26.47 1.78
CA ASP A 102 -5.80 -27.74 1.91
C ASP A 102 -4.88 -28.89 2.38
N GLY A 103 -3.55 -28.67 2.38
CA GLY A 103 -2.54 -29.64 2.79
C GLY A 103 -2.26 -30.77 1.77
N GLU A 104 -2.88 -30.74 0.60
CA GLU A 104 -2.81 -31.81 -0.41
C GLU A 104 -2.39 -31.28 -1.79
N THR A 105 -2.93 -30.15 -2.21
CA THR A 105 -2.69 -29.58 -3.54
C THR A 105 -1.31 -28.93 -3.61
N LYS A 106 -0.51 -29.31 -4.60
CA LYS A 106 0.83 -28.74 -4.81
C LYS A 106 0.72 -27.33 -5.43
N VAL A 107 1.61 -26.46 -5.00
CA VAL A 107 1.83 -25.15 -5.65
C VAL A 107 2.79 -25.33 -6.82
N THR A 108 2.45 -24.76 -7.96
CA THR A 108 3.18 -24.89 -9.23
C THR A 108 3.47 -23.54 -9.86
N ALA A 109 4.31 -23.52 -10.89
CA ALA A 109 4.59 -22.34 -11.69
C ALA A 109 3.33 -21.78 -12.39
N ASP A 110 2.41 -22.66 -12.80
CA ASP A 110 1.15 -22.27 -13.44
C ASP A 110 0.27 -21.42 -12.52
N ASP A 111 0.31 -21.66 -11.19
CA ASP A 111 -0.47 -20.89 -10.23
C ASP A 111 -0.02 -19.42 -10.17
N TYR A 112 1.31 -19.16 -10.24
CA TYR A 112 1.86 -17.80 -10.29
C TYR A 112 1.57 -17.11 -11.62
N ILE A 113 1.74 -17.84 -12.74
CA ILE A 113 1.39 -17.33 -14.07
C ILE A 113 -0.10 -17.00 -14.16
N TYR A 114 -0.97 -17.85 -13.58
CA TYR A 114 -2.40 -17.59 -13.57
C TYR A 114 -2.77 -16.39 -12.71
N GLY A 115 -2.19 -16.24 -11.51
CA GLY A 115 -2.42 -15.05 -10.64
C GLY A 115 -2.03 -13.74 -11.32
N LEU A 116 -0.82 -13.68 -11.92
CA LEU A 116 -0.35 -12.53 -12.68
C LEU A 116 -1.22 -12.24 -13.91
N THR A 117 -1.64 -13.30 -14.61
CA THR A 117 -2.54 -13.16 -15.77
C THR A 117 -3.89 -12.59 -15.34
N ARG A 118 -4.51 -13.13 -14.26
CA ARG A 118 -5.78 -12.62 -13.72
C ARG A 118 -5.69 -11.13 -13.39
N ALA A 119 -4.62 -10.70 -12.72
CA ALA A 119 -4.43 -9.28 -12.40
C ALA A 119 -4.45 -8.38 -13.63
N LEU A 120 -4.06 -8.90 -14.79
CA LEU A 120 -3.97 -8.16 -16.05
C LEU A 120 -5.20 -8.34 -16.97
N LEU A 121 -6.14 -9.22 -16.63
CA LEU A 121 -7.37 -9.36 -17.41
C LEU A 121 -8.29 -8.14 -17.19
N PRO A 122 -8.91 -7.58 -18.26
CA PRO A 122 -9.83 -6.45 -18.13
C PRO A 122 -11.04 -6.72 -17.22
N GLU A 123 -11.54 -7.94 -17.26
CA GLU A 123 -12.68 -8.40 -16.45
C GLU A 123 -12.37 -8.48 -14.95
N THR A 124 -11.13 -8.69 -14.55
CA THR A 124 -10.72 -8.71 -13.15
C THR A 124 -10.81 -7.33 -12.51
N LYS A 125 -10.54 -6.27 -13.29
CA LYS A 125 -10.53 -4.88 -12.78
C LYS A 125 -9.62 -4.69 -11.57
N ALA A 126 -8.47 -5.37 -11.55
CA ALA A 126 -7.52 -5.28 -10.45
C ALA A 126 -7.07 -3.82 -10.24
N PRO A 127 -7.24 -3.25 -9.03
CA PRO A 127 -6.95 -1.83 -8.75
C PRO A 127 -5.50 -1.47 -9.05
N PHE A 128 -4.58 -2.41 -8.83
CA PHE A 128 -3.14 -2.23 -8.96
C PHE A 128 -2.53 -2.97 -10.15
N ALA A 129 -3.33 -3.32 -11.19
CA ALA A 129 -2.83 -3.92 -12.42
C ALA A 129 -1.68 -3.12 -13.07
N SER A 130 -1.69 -1.80 -12.90
CA SER A 130 -0.66 -0.91 -13.46
C SER A 130 0.75 -1.16 -12.91
N LEU A 131 0.89 -1.72 -11.71
CA LEU A 131 2.18 -2.12 -11.14
C LEU A 131 2.87 -3.21 -11.98
N LEU A 132 2.10 -3.97 -12.76
CA LEU A 132 2.59 -5.05 -13.62
C LEU A 132 2.83 -4.63 -15.07
N TYR A 133 2.68 -3.34 -15.43
CA TYR A 133 2.78 -2.87 -16.82
C TYR A 133 4.20 -2.89 -17.40
N SER A 134 5.22 -3.15 -16.60
CA SER A 134 6.55 -3.45 -17.11
C SER A 134 6.64 -4.82 -17.79
N ILE A 135 5.73 -5.75 -17.47
CA ILE A 135 5.60 -7.05 -18.15
C ILE A 135 5.20 -6.82 -19.61
N LYS A 136 5.87 -7.52 -20.52
CA LYS A 136 5.62 -7.42 -21.96
C LYS A 136 4.14 -7.62 -22.27
N ASN A 137 3.59 -6.70 -23.04
CA ASN A 137 2.19 -6.66 -23.47
C ASN A 137 1.14 -6.44 -22.35
N ALA A 138 1.54 -6.31 -21.08
CA ALA A 138 0.62 -6.21 -19.95
C ALA A 138 -0.41 -5.09 -20.10
N LYS A 139 0.04 -3.86 -20.43
CA LYS A 139 -0.86 -2.71 -20.63
C LYS A 139 -1.85 -2.92 -21.78
N ALA A 140 -1.43 -3.57 -22.85
CA ALA A 140 -2.27 -3.84 -24.02
C ALA A 140 -3.33 -4.91 -23.72
N VAL A 141 -2.96 -5.95 -22.97
CA VAL A 141 -3.89 -6.98 -22.48
C VAL A 141 -4.88 -6.37 -21.50
N ASN A 142 -4.42 -5.62 -20.48
CA ASN A 142 -5.30 -5.01 -19.48
C ASN A 142 -6.30 -4.01 -20.07
N SER A 143 -5.95 -3.37 -21.21
CA SER A 143 -6.89 -2.52 -21.97
C SER A 143 -7.76 -3.28 -22.98
N GLY A 144 -7.70 -4.61 -23.00
CA GLY A 144 -8.50 -5.45 -23.91
C GLY A 144 -8.12 -5.38 -25.38
N LYS A 145 -6.93 -4.84 -25.72
CA LYS A 145 -6.48 -4.65 -27.12
C LYS A 145 -5.92 -5.92 -27.75
N ILE A 146 -5.32 -6.79 -26.94
CA ILE A 146 -4.72 -8.05 -27.37
C ILE A 146 -5.05 -9.17 -26.37
N SER A 147 -4.86 -10.43 -26.79
CA SER A 147 -5.12 -11.61 -25.95
C SER A 147 -4.12 -11.74 -24.81
N ALA A 148 -4.56 -12.30 -23.68
CA ALA A 148 -3.68 -12.66 -22.54
C ALA A 148 -2.59 -13.67 -22.93
N SER A 149 -2.78 -14.45 -23.98
CA SER A 149 -1.74 -15.37 -24.51
C SER A 149 -0.50 -14.67 -25.05
N GLU A 150 -0.57 -13.34 -25.25
CA GLU A 150 0.55 -12.51 -25.72
C GLU A 150 1.37 -11.92 -24.57
N LEU A 151 0.97 -12.18 -23.31
CA LEU A 151 1.74 -11.70 -22.14
C LEU A 151 3.14 -12.30 -22.12
N GLY A 152 4.11 -11.52 -21.65
CA GLY A 152 5.47 -11.98 -21.38
C GLY A 152 5.55 -12.89 -20.15
N LEU A 153 4.64 -13.85 -20.01
CA LEU A 153 4.53 -14.80 -18.90
C LEU A 153 4.51 -16.22 -19.44
N ALA A 154 5.37 -17.10 -18.93
CA ALA A 154 5.38 -18.50 -19.37
C ALA A 154 5.84 -19.45 -18.25
N ALA A 155 5.04 -20.48 -17.94
CA ALA A 155 5.54 -21.62 -17.18
C ALA A 155 6.44 -22.45 -18.09
N THR A 156 7.69 -22.68 -17.70
CA THR A 156 8.70 -23.42 -18.46
C THR A 156 8.96 -24.82 -17.88
N GLY A 157 8.35 -25.12 -16.74
CA GLY A 157 8.36 -26.41 -16.06
C GLY A 157 7.39 -26.39 -14.89
N GLU A 158 7.23 -27.52 -14.18
CA GLU A 158 6.32 -27.62 -13.02
C GLU A 158 6.64 -26.56 -11.94
N LEU A 159 7.92 -26.28 -11.71
CA LEU A 159 8.42 -25.33 -10.69
C LEU A 159 9.18 -24.15 -11.29
N THR A 160 9.19 -23.99 -12.61
CA THR A 160 9.94 -22.91 -13.27
C THR A 160 9.06 -22.08 -14.19
N PHE A 161 9.25 -20.77 -14.15
CA PHE A 161 8.55 -19.86 -15.03
C PHE A 161 9.42 -18.64 -15.37
N THR A 162 9.04 -17.94 -16.44
CA THR A 162 9.71 -16.73 -16.90
C THR A 162 8.75 -15.56 -16.93
N ILE A 163 9.30 -14.37 -16.60
CA ILE A 163 8.67 -13.06 -16.80
C ILE A 163 9.55 -12.28 -17.77
N THR A 164 8.99 -11.89 -18.92
CA THR A 164 9.64 -11.03 -19.91
C THR A 164 9.08 -9.63 -19.82
N LEU A 165 9.94 -8.61 -19.81
CA LEU A 165 9.59 -7.20 -19.68
C LEU A 165 9.60 -6.48 -21.03
N GLU A 166 8.86 -5.36 -21.15
CA GLU A 166 8.96 -4.41 -22.28
C GLU A 166 10.28 -3.64 -22.26
N LYS A 167 10.75 -3.31 -21.06
CA LYS A 167 11.99 -2.61 -20.77
C LYS A 167 12.46 -2.99 -19.36
N PRO A 168 13.75 -2.87 -19.04
CA PRO A 168 14.23 -3.18 -17.69
C PRO A 168 13.45 -2.41 -16.63
N ASP A 169 13.12 -3.08 -15.52
CA ASP A 169 12.37 -2.51 -14.40
C ASP A 169 13.00 -2.94 -13.07
N ARG A 170 13.66 -2.03 -12.37
CA ARG A 170 14.28 -2.27 -11.07
C ARG A 170 13.26 -2.54 -9.96
N ASN A 171 12.02 -2.07 -10.13
CA ASN A 171 10.95 -2.23 -9.14
C ASN A 171 10.19 -3.54 -9.29
N LEU A 172 10.44 -4.32 -10.37
CA LEU A 172 9.75 -5.59 -10.60
C LEU A 172 9.77 -6.48 -9.36
N LEU A 173 10.94 -6.74 -8.79
CA LEU A 173 11.07 -7.64 -7.63
C LEU A 173 10.28 -7.12 -6.42
N ARG A 174 10.22 -5.81 -6.19
CA ARG A 174 9.39 -5.21 -5.14
C ARG A 174 7.90 -5.37 -5.45
N THR A 175 7.51 -5.18 -6.70
CA THR A 175 6.13 -5.43 -7.17
C THR A 175 5.73 -6.89 -6.95
N LEU A 176 6.65 -7.83 -7.16
CA LEU A 176 6.41 -9.27 -6.96
C LEU A 176 6.26 -9.69 -5.49
N ALA A 177 6.46 -8.79 -4.54
CA ALA A 177 6.13 -8.96 -3.13
C ALA A 177 4.73 -8.39 -2.77
N ASN A 178 4.06 -7.73 -3.71
CA ASN A 178 2.76 -7.08 -3.49
C ASN A 178 1.60 -8.06 -3.74
N PRO A 179 0.47 -7.94 -3.04
CA PRO A 179 -0.70 -8.80 -3.22
C PRO A 179 -1.17 -9.02 -4.65
N VAL A 180 -1.11 -8.00 -5.52
CA VAL A 180 -1.50 -8.12 -6.92
C VAL A 180 -0.74 -9.21 -7.70
N SER A 181 0.45 -9.59 -7.21
CA SER A 181 1.32 -10.61 -7.81
C SER A 181 1.21 -12.00 -7.17
N MET A 182 0.31 -12.19 -6.22
CA MET A 182 0.14 -13.48 -5.52
C MET A 182 -0.38 -14.58 -6.46
N PRO A 183 -0.05 -15.84 -6.17
CA PRO A 183 -0.53 -16.96 -6.98
C PRO A 183 -2.03 -17.17 -6.81
N CYS A 184 -2.63 -17.85 -7.78
CA CYS A 184 -4.03 -18.26 -7.73
C CYS A 184 -4.16 -19.68 -8.28
N ASN A 185 -4.73 -20.59 -7.50
CA ASN A 185 -5.03 -21.93 -7.99
C ASN A 185 -6.25 -21.89 -8.91
N ARG A 186 -6.05 -22.16 -10.19
CA ARG A 186 -7.09 -22.04 -11.20
C ARG A 186 -8.28 -22.97 -10.94
N ALA A 187 -8.02 -24.22 -10.59
CA ALA A 187 -9.09 -25.20 -10.37
C ALA A 187 -9.96 -24.79 -9.17
N PHE A 188 -9.33 -24.34 -8.09
CA PHE A 188 -10.05 -23.81 -6.92
C PHE A 188 -10.83 -22.54 -7.28
N PHE A 189 -10.19 -21.59 -7.95
CA PHE A 189 -10.85 -20.35 -8.41
C PHE A 189 -12.11 -20.66 -9.22
N ASP A 190 -12.01 -21.52 -10.23
CA ASP A 190 -13.14 -21.91 -11.07
C ASP A 190 -14.25 -22.60 -10.24
N SER A 191 -13.90 -23.36 -9.19
CA SER A 191 -14.84 -24.06 -8.33
C SER A 191 -15.67 -23.13 -7.44
N THR A 192 -15.16 -21.91 -7.15
CA THR A 192 -15.87 -20.93 -6.30
C THR A 192 -17.06 -20.26 -7.00
N ASN A 193 -17.20 -20.45 -8.31
CA ASN A 193 -18.30 -19.89 -9.11
C ASN A 193 -18.49 -18.37 -8.91
N GLY A 194 -17.38 -17.63 -8.91
CA GLY A 194 -17.35 -16.17 -8.78
C GLY A 194 -17.39 -15.64 -7.35
N LYS A 195 -17.21 -16.51 -6.34
CA LYS A 195 -17.15 -16.11 -4.93
C LYS A 195 -15.71 -16.04 -4.38
N TYR A 196 -14.69 -16.21 -5.22
CA TYR A 196 -13.30 -16.23 -4.77
C TYR A 196 -12.97 -15.01 -3.92
N GLY A 197 -12.47 -15.27 -2.69
CA GLY A 197 -12.10 -14.22 -1.75
C GLY A 197 -13.27 -13.50 -1.05
N LEU A 198 -14.51 -14.00 -1.12
CA LEU A 198 -15.68 -13.37 -0.50
C LEU A 198 -16.12 -14.02 0.82
N ASP A 199 -15.60 -15.19 1.14
CA ASP A 199 -15.84 -15.90 2.41
C ASP A 199 -14.69 -16.87 2.71
N SER A 200 -14.71 -17.49 3.92
CA SER A 200 -13.65 -18.40 4.37
C SER A 200 -13.53 -19.68 3.55
N ASP A 201 -14.61 -20.13 2.92
CA ASP A 201 -14.65 -21.37 2.15
C ASP A 201 -14.24 -21.12 0.69
N SER A 202 -14.22 -19.86 0.28
CA SER A 202 -13.92 -19.43 -1.09
C SER A 202 -12.52 -18.81 -1.24
N ILE A 203 -11.60 -19.12 -0.30
CA ILE A 203 -10.20 -18.69 -0.36
C ILE A 203 -9.27 -19.86 -0.02
N MET A 204 -8.22 -20.03 -0.80
CA MET A 204 -7.18 -21.04 -0.57
C MET A 204 -5.82 -20.37 -0.79
N GLY A 205 -5.05 -20.26 0.28
CA GLY A 205 -3.73 -19.62 0.27
C GLY A 205 -2.59 -20.65 0.25
N ASN A 206 -1.37 -20.17 0.05
CA ASN A 206 -0.13 -20.96 0.11
C ASN A 206 0.90 -20.34 1.07
N GLY A 207 0.47 -19.43 1.94
CA GLY A 207 1.29 -18.68 2.87
C GLY A 207 1.46 -19.33 4.23
N ALA A 208 2.09 -18.58 5.16
CA ALA A 208 2.35 -19.05 6.52
C ALA A 208 1.08 -19.22 7.37
N TYR A 209 -0.01 -18.60 6.96
CA TYR A 209 -1.32 -18.71 7.58
C TYR A 209 -2.38 -19.07 6.54
N TYR A 210 -3.50 -19.60 7.04
CA TYR A 210 -4.73 -19.75 6.26
C TYR A 210 -5.88 -19.04 6.98
N LEU A 211 -6.90 -18.61 6.23
CA LEU A 211 -8.10 -18.01 6.78
C LEU A 211 -8.94 -19.09 7.46
N LYS A 212 -9.05 -19.02 8.78
CA LYS A 212 -9.88 -19.93 9.59
C LYS A 212 -11.33 -19.47 9.67
N MET A 213 -11.53 -18.15 9.73
CA MET A 213 -12.85 -17.54 9.88
C MET A 213 -12.84 -16.11 9.36
N TRP A 214 -13.93 -15.74 8.72
CA TRP A 214 -14.29 -14.35 8.44
C TRP A 214 -15.62 -14.04 9.12
N ASN A 215 -15.56 -13.26 10.20
CA ASN A 215 -16.73 -12.83 10.93
C ASN A 215 -17.11 -11.41 10.51
N THR A 216 -18.17 -11.27 9.72
CA THR A 216 -18.68 -9.98 9.23
C THR A 216 -19.61 -9.29 10.23
N GLU A 217 -20.10 -9.97 11.26
CA GLU A 217 -20.92 -9.37 12.32
C GLU A 217 -20.04 -8.59 13.30
N ASP A 218 -18.92 -9.20 13.70
CA ASP A 218 -17.96 -8.60 14.63
C ASP A 218 -16.73 -7.99 13.94
N ASN A 219 -16.71 -7.93 12.61
CA ASN A 219 -15.66 -7.33 11.79
C ASN A 219 -14.25 -7.83 12.14
N TYR A 220 -13.98 -9.13 12.02
CA TYR A 220 -12.63 -9.66 12.16
C TYR A 220 -12.36 -10.87 11.24
N LEU A 221 -11.08 -11.03 10.91
CA LEU A 221 -10.52 -12.23 10.29
C LEU A 221 -9.73 -13.00 11.34
N ALA A 222 -9.93 -14.32 11.41
CA ALA A 222 -9.08 -15.20 12.21
C ALA A 222 -8.17 -16.00 11.26
N LEU A 223 -6.87 -15.69 11.31
CA LEU A 223 -5.84 -16.42 10.57
C LEU A 223 -5.21 -17.46 11.51
N ARG A 224 -5.00 -18.67 10.99
CA ARG A 224 -4.38 -19.78 11.71
C ARG A 224 -3.10 -20.19 11.00
N ARG A 225 -2.04 -20.45 11.76
CA ARG A 225 -0.76 -20.94 11.23
C ARG A 225 -0.97 -22.22 10.42
N PHE A 226 -0.36 -22.28 9.24
CA PHE A 226 -0.34 -23.45 8.39
C PHE A 226 0.90 -24.30 8.70
N ASP A 227 0.72 -25.38 9.45
CA ASP A 227 1.82 -26.17 9.97
C ASP A 227 2.60 -26.92 8.85
N ASP A 228 1.96 -27.20 7.70
CA ASP A 228 2.61 -27.81 6.52
C ASP A 228 3.28 -26.77 5.58
N TYR A 229 3.26 -25.49 5.96
CA TYR A 229 3.97 -24.45 5.22
C TYR A 229 5.48 -24.70 5.28
N ASN A 230 6.12 -24.81 4.10
CA ASN A 230 7.55 -25.17 4.01
C ASN A 230 8.52 -23.99 3.86
N GLY A 231 8.05 -22.76 4.08
CA GLY A 231 8.87 -21.56 4.16
C GLY A 231 9.33 -21.25 5.59
N VAL A 232 9.61 -19.98 5.88
CA VAL A 232 9.91 -19.53 7.24
C VAL A 232 8.65 -19.64 8.09
N GLN A 233 8.68 -20.57 9.05
CA GLN A 233 7.54 -20.84 9.91
C GLN A 233 7.12 -19.63 10.73
N ALA A 234 5.80 -19.41 10.80
CA ALA A 234 5.25 -18.34 11.61
C ALA A 234 5.41 -18.62 13.10
N ILE A 235 5.81 -17.58 13.86
CA ILE A 235 5.95 -17.67 15.32
C ILE A 235 4.58 -17.64 16.00
N PRO A 236 3.68 -16.68 15.72
CA PRO A 236 2.32 -16.70 16.25
C PRO A 236 1.53 -17.91 15.73
N TYR A 237 0.73 -18.50 16.62
CA TYR A 237 -0.17 -19.60 16.25
C TYR A 237 -1.43 -19.10 15.54
N SER A 238 -1.92 -17.94 15.93
CA SER A 238 -3.06 -17.29 15.27
C SER A 238 -2.94 -15.78 15.31
N ILE A 239 -3.61 -15.16 14.33
CA ILE A 239 -3.77 -13.72 14.22
C ILE A 239 -5.28 -13.43 14.18
N THR A 240 -5.73 -12.51 15.03
CA THR A 240 -7.06 -11.92 14.92
C THR A 240 -6.90 -10.51 14.35
N LEU A 241 -7.29 -10.30 13.11
CA LEU A 241 -7.27 -9.01 12.44
C LEU A 241 -8.67 -8.41 12.50
N GLY A 242 -8.88 -7.44 13.39
CA GLY A 242 -10.10 -6.63 13.47
C GLY A 242 -10.04 -5.49 12.46
N PHE A 243 -11.09 -5.34 11.66
CA PHE A 243 -11.21 -4.32 10.62
C PHE A 243 -12.46 -3.46 10.84
N ASN A 244 -12.57 -2.34 10.12
CA ASN A 244 -13.70 -1.41 10.19
C ASN A 244 -14.00 -0.99 11.64
N ARG A 245 -12.96 -0.58 12.38
CA ARG A 245 -13.04 -0.16 13.79
C ARG A 245 -12.90 1.34 13.89
N GLU A 246 -13.68 1.94 14.81
CA GLU A 246 -13.47 3.33 15.17
C GLU A 246 -12.12 3.50 15.87
N LEU A 247 -11.43 4.62 15.61
CA LEU A 247 -10.12 4.90 16.22
C LEU A 247 -10.18 4.95 17.75
N THR A 248 -11.31 5.40 18.31
CA THR A 248 -11.58 5.35 19.77
C THR A 248 -11.55 3.93 20.30
N ASP A 249 -12.21 2.99 19.62
CA ASP A 249 -12.26 1.58 20.02
C ASP A 249 -10.89 0.91 19.93
N ILE A 250 -10.09 1.26 18.91
CA ILE A 250 -8.72 0.75 18.75
C ILE A 250 -7.85 1.26 19.90
N HIS A 251 -7.93 2.56 20.21
CA HIS A 251 -7.16 3.17 21.29
C HIS A 251 -7.54 2.57 22.66
N GLU A 252 -8.83 2.48 22.98
CA GLU A 252 -9.31 1.91 24.24
C GLU A 252 -8.91 0.44 24.39
N ALA A 253 -8.99 -0.35 23.30
CA ALA A 253 -8.58 -1.75 23.31
C ALA A 253 -7.07 -1.93 23.54
N LEU A 254 -6.22 -1.03 23.01
CA LEU A 254 -4.79 -1.02 23.34
C LEU A 254 -4.56 -0.70 24.81
N VAL A 255 -5.20 0.36 25.33
CA VAL A 255 -5.04 0.80 26.73
C VAL A 255 -5.52 -0.26 27.73
N ASN A 256 -6.51 -1.05 27.37
CA ASN A 256 -7.07 -2.14 28.19
C ASN A 256 -6.37 -3.49 27.98
N ASP A 257 -5.27 -3.54 27.19
CA ASP A 257 -4.54 -4.78 26.84
C ASP A 257 -5.41 -5.84 26.13
N GLU A 258 -6.50 -5.42 25.46
CA GLU A 258 -7.36 -6.31 24.67
C GLU A 258 -6.77 -6.65 23.31
N ILE A 259 -5.89 -5.78 22.79
CA ILE A 259 -5.17 -5.98 21.53
C ILE A 259 -3.68 -5.71 21.69
N ASN A 260 -2.89 -6.30 20.80
CA ASN A 260 -1.43 -6.16 20.79
C ASN A 260 -0.95 -5.04 19.87
N ILE A 261 -1.64 -4.81 18.75
CA ILE A 261 -1.26 -3.87 17.70
C ILE A 261 -2.50 -3.11 17.23
N GLY A 262 -2.38 -1.80 17.10
CA GLY A 262 -3.44 -0.93 16.57
C GLY A 262 -2.89 0.10 15.60
N VAL A 263 -3.62 0.36 14.50
CA VAL A 263 -3.34 1.47 13.59
C VAL A 263 -4.15 2.67 14.06
N LEU A 264 -3.47 3.78 14.34
CA LEU A 264 -4.05 5.00 14.89
C LEU A 264 -3.60 6.22 14.09
N ASP A 265 -4.38 7.28 14.16
CA ASP A 265 -3.93 8.61 13.78
C ASP A 265 -3.03 9.25 14.85
N GLY A 266 -2.52 10.44 14.56
CA GLY A 266 -1.63 11.13 15.47
C GLY A 266 -2.29 11.59 16.77
N ASP A 267 -3.59 11.90 16.75
CA ASP A 267 -4.33 12.33 17.95
C ASP A 267 -4.42 11.22 18.98
N PHE A 268 -4.82 10.02 18.56
CA PHE A 268 -4.90 8.87 19.45
C PHE A 268 -3.52 8.30 19.80
N ALA A 269 -2.60 8.23 18.84
CA ALA A 269 -1.24 7.77 19.09
C ALA A 269 -0.52 8.63 20.14
N SER A 270 -0.71 9.96 20.13
CA SER A 270 -0.08 10.89 21.09
C SER A 270 -0.56 10.70 22.53
N ARG A 271 -1.72 10.11 22.74
CA ARG A 271 -2.32 9.86 24.06
C ARG A 271 -1.82 8.58 24.74
N LEU A 272 -1.15 7.69 23.97
CA LEU A 272 -0.59 6.46 24.53
C LEU A 272 0.67 6.75 25.37
N ASP A 273 0.85 6.00 26.45
CA ASP A 273 2.05 6.04 27.30
C ASP A 273 3.24 5.41 26.57
N GLU A 274 4.25 6.23 26.22
CA GLU A 274 5.44 5.79 25.48
C GLU A 274 6.28 4.72 26.22
N SER A 275 6.12 4.59 27.54
CA SER A 275 6.81 3.54 28.30
C SER A 275 6.16 2.16 28.14
N LYS A 276 4.90 2.12 27.67
CA LYS A 276 4.10 0.90 27.51
C LYS A 276 3.85 0.52 26.06
N TYR A 277 3.96 1.48 25.13
CA TYR A 277 3.63 1.27 23.72
C TYR A 277 4.76 1.75 22.82
N GLY A 278 5.24 0.84 21.95
CA GLY A 278 6.08 1.21 20.82
C GLY A 278 5.22 1.86 19.72
N ARG A 279 5.81 2.81 18.99
CA ARG A 279 5.17 3.47 17.86
C ARG A 279 6.06 3.39 16.64
N GLN A 280 5.51 2.97 15.51
CA GLN A 280 6.13 3.14 14.20
C GLN A 280 5.34 4.17 13.43
N LEU A 281 6.04 5.17 12.91
CA LEU A 281 5.48 6.30 12.17
C LEU A 281 5.82 6.16 10.70
N PHE A 282 4.79 6.29 9.86
CA PHE A 282 4.91 6.31 8.41
C PHE A 282 4.26 7.57 7.85
N TYR A 283 4.98 8.31 7.05
CA TYR A 283 4.46 9.39 6.21
C TYR A 283 4.30 8.86 4.79
N ASN A 284 3.22 8.13 4.54
CA ASN A 284 3.01 7.36 3.32
C ASN A 284 2.13 8.04 2.27
N THR A 285 1.51 9.16 2.62
CA THR A 285 0.63 9.93 1.73
C THR A 285 0.98 11.42 1.82
N SER A 286 1.38 12.01 0.71
CA SER A 286 1.53 13.46 0.57
C SER A 286 0.27 14.04 -0.05
N TYR A 287 -0.31 15.06 0.56
CA TYR A 287 -1.37 15.85 -0.06
C TYR A 287 -0.77 17.02 -0.83
N VAL A 288 -1.10 17.11 -2.09
CA VAL A 288 -0.50 18.03 -3.04
C VAL A 288 -1.59 18.84 -3.76
N LEU A 289 -1.50 20.17 -3.73
CA LEU A 289 -2.30 20.98 -4.63
C LEU A 289 -1.75 20.82 -6.05
N LEU A 290 -2.54 20.26 -6.95
CA LEU A 290 -2.23 20.19 -8.38
C LEU A 290 -3.10 21.15 -9.17
N LEU A 291 -2.48 21.84 -10.11
CA LEU A 291 -3.16 22.69 -11.09
C LEU A 291 -3.07 22.06 -12.48
N SER A 292 -4.22 21.93 -13.15
CA SER A 292 -4.32 21.37 -14.50
C SER A 292 -3.34 22.05 -15.47
N PRO A 293 -2.71 21.32 -16.39
CA PRO A 293 -1.96 21.92 -17.51
C PRO A 293 -2.80 22.85 -18.39
N LYS A 294 -4.13 22.77 -18.30
CA LYS A 294 -5.08 23.64 -19.04
C LYS A 294 -5.26 25.02 -18.38
N VAL A 295 -4.91 25.18 -17.11
CA VAL A 295 -4.93 26.49 -16.46
C VAL A 295 -3.87 27.39 -17.09
N PRO A 296 -4.20 28.60 -17.55
CA PRO A 296 -3.24 29.53 -18.12
C PRO A 296 -2.06 29.80 -17.18
N SER A 297 -0.82 29.78 -17.70
CA SER A 297 0.39 29.82 -16.87
C SER A 297 0.47 31.03 -15.92
N LYS A 298 0.01 32.22 -16.34
CA LYS A 298 -0.03 33.42 -15.48
C LYS A 298 -1.01 33.25 -14.32
N LEU A 299 -2.21 32.69 -14.59
CA LEU A 299 -3.19 32.42 -13.55
C LEU A 299 -2.66 31.35 -12.57
N ARG A 300 -2.11 30.25 -13.08
CA ARG A 300 -1.49 29.19 -12.27
C ARG A 300 -0.40 29.76 -11.36
N ARG A 301 0.48 30.61 -11.92
CA ARG A 301 1.53 31.29 -11.16
C ARG A 301 0.95 32.19 -10.06
N ALA A 302 -0.11 32.93 -10.33
CA ALA A 302 -0.75 33.80 -9.33
C ALA A 302 -1.32 32.98 -8.18
N LEU A 303 -2.11 31.92 -8.48
CA LEU A 303 -2.72 31.05 -7.48
C LEU A 303 -1.68 30.37 -6.58
N VAL A 304 -0.58 29.85 -7.17
CA VAL A 304 0.48 29.18 -6.40
C VAL A 304 1.29 30.18 -5.54
N THR A 305 1.56 31.39 -6.07
CA THR A 305 2.29 32.44 -5.29
C THR A 305 1.50 32.88 -4.06
N ASP A 306 0.19 32.71 -4.06
CA ASP A 306 -0.71 33.05 -2.95
C ASP A 306 -0.97 31.88 -1.98
N VAL A 307 -0.28 30.77 -2.10
CA VAL A 307 -0.40 29.64 -1.17
C VAL A 307 0.43 29.90 0.08
N ASN A 308 -0.22 30.07 1.22
CA ASN A 308 0.43 30.29 2.51
C ASN A 308 0.56 28.99 3.32
N ILE A 309 1.62 28.19 3.03
CA ILE A 309 1.89 26.93 3.72
C ILE A 309 2.10 27.14 5.22
N ALA A 310 2.77 28.23 5.63
CA ALA A 310 3.00 28.51 7.05
C ALA A 310 1.68 28.74 7.83
N ALA A 311 0.70 29.40 7.21
CA ALA A 311 -0.61 29.55 7.82
C ALA A 311 -1.37 28.21 7.89
N MET A 312 -1.21 27.34 6.91
CA MET A 312 -1.77 25.97 6.96
C MET A 312 -1.15 25.17 8.10
N GLN A 313 0.18 25.22 8.24
CA GLN A 313 0.92 24.53 9.29
C GLN A 313 0.41 24.88 10.69
N MET A 314 0.13 26.15 10.96
CA MET A 314 -0.41 26.60 12.24
C MET A 314 -1.82 26.07 12.55
N ASN A 315 -2.52 25.55 11.56
CA ASN A 315 -3.88 25.03 11.66
C ASN A 315 -3.98 23.51 11.57
N LEU A 316 -2.88 22.83 11.30
CA LEU A 316 -2.76 21.37 11.32
C LEU A 316 -2.12 20.92 12.64
N PRO A 317 -2.43 19.72 13.13
CA PRO A 317 -1.71 19.11 14.24
C PRO A 317 -0.20 19.01 13.98
N SER A 318 0.61 19.12 15.04
CA SER A 318 2.08 19.17 14.94
C SER A 318 2.74 17.88 14.45
N TYR A 319 2.00 16.80 14.40
CA TYR A 319 2.50 15.50 13.90
C TYR A 319 2.42 15.36 12.37
N TYR A 320 1.77 16.29 11.65
CA TYR A 320 1.83 16.33 10.19
C TYR A 320 3.23 16.78 9.73
N ASP A 321 3.79 16.09 8.75
CA ASP A 321 5.04 16.51 8.12
C ASP A 321 4.76 17.52 7.00
N ILE A 322 5.31 18.72 7.17
CA ILE A 322 5.20 19.82 6.19
C ILE A 322 6.54 20.01 5.46
N SER A 323 7.45 19.05 5.60
CA SER A 323 8.81 19.12 5.07
C SER A 323 8.92 19.20 3.54
N GLY A 324 7.78 19.25 2.88
CA GLY A 324 7.75 19.80 1.54
C GLY A 324 8.32 18.89 0.44
N GLY A 325 7.63 17.79 0.23
CA GLY A 325 7.85 16.98 -0.96
C GLY A 325 6.52 16.55 -1.58
N ILE A 326 6.54 16.32 -2.88
CA ILE A 326 5.44 15.69 -3.60
C ILE A 326 5.44 14.19 -3.31
N ILE A 327 6.63 13.57 -3.34
CA ILE A 327 6.83 12.18 -2.97
C ILE A 327 6.80 12.05 -1.44
N PRO A 328 6.04 11.12 -0.87
CA PRO A 328 5.91 10.95 0.58
C PRO A 328 7.25 10.70 1.28
N SER A 329 7.39 11.22 2.51
CA SER A 329 8.66 11.19 3.25
C SER A 329 9.14 9.78 3.61
N SER A 330 8.23 8.82 3.82
CA SER A 330 8.60 7.42 4.08
C SER A 330 8.99 6.64 2.83
N SER A 331 8.87 7.21 1.63
CA SER A 331 9.22 6.52 0.37
C SER A 331 10.70 6.19 0.29
N LYS A 332 11.00 5.06 -0.34
CA LYS A 332 12.39 4.60 -0.58
C LYS A 332 12.68 4.50 -2.06
N GLU A 333 13.94 4.71 -2.40
CA GLU A 333 14.47 4.34 -3.70
C GLU A 333 15.57 3.29 -3.49
N GLY A 334 15.32 2.09 -4.02
CA GLY A 334 16.11 0.92 -3.62
C GLY A 334 15.95 0.65 -2.11
N THR A 335 17.07 0.65 -1.37
CA THR A 335 17.09 0.48 0.09
C THR A 335 17.21 1.79 0.86
N LYS A 336 17.40 2.93 0.15
CA LYS A 336 17.64 4.25 0.77
C LYS A 336 16.33 4.99 0.97
N ALA A 337 16.18 5.67 2.11
CA ALA A 337 15.12 6.64 2.31
C ALA A 337 15.31 7.80 1.32
N TYR A 338 14.27 8.06 0.52
CA TYR A 338 14.39 9.03 -0.59
C TYR A 338 14.66 10.45 -0.08
N ARG A 339 13.90 10.93 0.90
CA ARG A 339 14.08 12.29 1.45
C ARG A 339 15.39 12.49 2.21
N ASP A 340 15.95 11.44 2.81
CA ASP A 340 17.28 11.51 3.42
C ASP A 340 18.39 11.70 2.36
N THR A 341 18.13 11.27 1.13
CA THR A 341 19.08 11.37 0.01
C THR A 341 19.01 12.73 -0.67
N VAL A 342 17.80 13.23 -0.98
CA VAL A 342 17.59 14.45 -1.78
C VAL A 342 17.22 15.69 -0.96
N GLY A 343 16.81 15.51 0.29
CA GLY A 343 16.35 16.62 1.13
C GLY A 343 14.94 17.12 0.77
N VAL A 344 14.68 18.39 1.05
CA VAL A 344 13.38 19.05 0.84
C VAL A 344 13.39 19.90 -0.42
N LEU A 345 12.24 20.03 -1.08
CA LEU A 345 12.10 20.86 -2.27
C LEU A 345 12.18 22.36 -1.93
N THR A 346 12.66 23.13 -2.89
CA THR A 346 12.60 24.59 -2.83
C THR A 346 11.20 25.05 -3.26
N LEU A 347 10.39 25.48 -2.30
CA LEU A 347 9.02 25.93 -2.55
C LEU A 347 8.96 27.44 -2.83
N HIS A 348 7.93 27.86 -3.58
CA HIS A 348 7.64 29.28 -3.74
C HIS A 348 7.22 29.91 -2.41
N SER A 349 7.79 31.07 -2.08
CA SER A 349 7.36 31.84 -0.92
C SER A 349 6.00 32.47 -1.18
N TYR A 350 5.12 32.46 -0.16
CA TYR A 350 3.89 33.22 -0.16
C TYR A 350 4.16 34.72 -0.33
N ASP A 351 3.50 35.33 -1.31
CA ASP A 351 3.61 36.75 -1.62
C ASP A 351 2.30 37.25 -2.25
N ALA A 352 1.38 37.70 -1.38
CA ALA A 352 0.07 38.22 -1.79
C ALA A 352 0.18 39.46 -2.73
N ALA A 353 1.19 40.32 -2.54
CA ALA A 353 1.35 41.50 -3.38
C ALA A 353 1.77 41.14 -4.81
N LYS A 354 2.72 40.20 -4.92
CA LYS A 354 3.14 39.66 -6.21
C LYS A 354 2.01 38.85 -6.88
N ALA A 355 1.27 38.07 -6.12
CA ALA A 355 0.13 37.31 -6.62
C ALA A 355 -0.97 38.22 -7.19
N LYS A 356 -1.28 39.39 -6.53
CA LYS A 356 -2.19 40.42 -7.04
C LYS A 356 -1.73 40.99 -8.38
N THR A 357 -0.45 41.26 -8.52
CA THR A 357 0.12 41.73 -9.80
C THR A 357 -0.04 40.69 -10.90
N LEU A 358 0.24 39.41 -10.59
CA LEU A 358 0.12 38.30 -11.54
C LEU A 358 -1.33 38.06 -11.97
N ILE A 359 -2.30 38.20 -11.04
CA ILE A 359 -3.73 38.06 -11.34
C ILE A 359 -4.19 39.17 -12.28
N ALA A 360 -3.78 40.41 -12.04
CA ALA A 360 -4.08 41.53 -12.94
C ALA A 360 -3.53 41.29 -14.36
N GLU A 361 -2.26 40.88 -14.45
CA GLU A 361 -1.65 40.51 -15.74
C GLU A 361 -2.33 39.30 -16.43
N ALA A 362 -2.93 38.40 -15.66
CA ALA A 362 -3.70 37.29 -16.21
C ALA A 362 -5.05 37.76 -16.76
N ALA A 363 -5.72 38.66 -16.02
CA ALA A 363 -7.01 39.23 -16.36
C ALA A 363 -6.97 40.08 -17.66
N ASP A 364 -5.87 40.76 -17.97
CA ASP A 364 -5.68 41.52 -19.21
C ASP A 364 -5.90 40.71 -20.51
N ARG A 365 -5.96 39.37 -20.41
CA ARG A 365 -6.21 38.47 -21.53
C ARG A 365 -7.69 38.13 -21.75
N TYR A 366 -8.57 38.61 -20.89
CA TYR A 366 -9.99 38.31 -20.90
C TYR A 366 -10.78 39.60 -20.94
N ASP A 367 -11.56 39.84 -21.96
CA ASP A 367 -12.36 41.07 -22.18
C ASP A 367 -13.37 41.29 -21.03
N ASP A 368 -13.91 40.18 -20.45
CA ASP A 368 -14.90 40.23 -19.36
C ASP A 368 -14.29 39.84 -17.98
N GLY A 369 -12.94 39.78 -17.87
CA GLY A 369 -12.26 39.31 -16.68
C GLY A 369 -12.19 37.78 -16.55
N ILE A 370 -11.61 37.30 -15.45
CA ILE A 370 -11.46 35.84 -15.19
C ILE A 370 -12.76 35.30 -14.60
N ASP A 371 -13.37 34.34 -15.28
CA ASP A 371 -14.50 33.56 -14.75
C ASP A 371 -14.01 32.50 -13.76
N TYR A 372 -13.92 32.86 -12.48
CA TYR A 372 -13.44 31.98 -11.43
C TYR A 372 -14.34 30.77 -11.14
N ALA A 373 -15.61 30.79 -11.55
CA ALA A 373 -16.50 29.65 -11.40
C ALA A 373 -16.02 28.39 -12.15
N LYS A 374 -15.17 28.58 -13.18
CA LYS A 374 -14.53 27.49 -13.92
C LYS A 374 -13.36 26.81 -13.19
N TYR A 375 -12.90 27.39 -12.06
CA TYR A 375 -11.68 26.94 -11.36
C TYR A 375 -12.01 26.36 -9.99
N THR A 376 -13.09 25.57 -9.88
CA THR A 376 -13.42 24.85 -8.64
C THR A 376 -12.20 24.07 -8.14
N LEU A 377 -11.89 24.22 -6.84
CA LEU A 377 -10.87 23.45 -6.14
C LEU A 377 -11.50 22.16 -5.62
N TYR A 378 -11.06 21.05 -6.17
CA TYR A 378 -11.51 19.72 -5.75
C TYR A 378 -10.64 19.17 -4.64
N TYR A 379 -11.21 18.35 -3.74
CA TYR A 379 -10.48 17.64 -2.70
C TYR A 379 -11.13 16.26 -2.45
N PRO A 380 -10.36 15.23 -1.99
CA PRO A 380 -10.90 13.90 -1.76
C PRO A 380 -11.92 13.91 -0.63
N SER A 381 -12.97 13.09 -0.74
CA SER A 381 -13.99 12.91 0.29
C SER A 381 -13.43 12.12 1.48
N GLY A 382 -14.01 12.35 2.66
CA GLY A 382 -13.76 11.55 3.87
C GLY A 382 -12.65 12.07 4.78
N ASP A 383 -11.84 13.06 4.35
CA ASP A 383 -10.76 13.63 5.16
C ASP A 383 -11.09 15.07 5.57
N SER A 384 -11.27 15.29 6.88
CA SER A 384 -11.63 16.59 7.45
C SER A 384 -10.50 17.60 7.38
N ASP A 385 -9.23 17.18 7.49
CA ASP A 385 -8.07 18.08 7.47
C ASP A 385 -7.75 18.51 6.04
N VAL A 386 -7.90 17.63 5.06
CA VAL A 386 -7.80 17.97 3.64
C VAL A 386 -8.90 18.95 3.23
N LYS A 387 -10.15 18.71 3.68
CA LYS A 387 -11.26 19.65 3.50
C LYS A 387 -10.96 21.02 4.07
N LYS A 388 -10.43 21.08 5.30
CA LYS A 388 -10.02 22.33 5.97
C LYS A 388 -8.94 23.05 5.18
N CYS A 389 -7.91 22.33 4.71
CA CYS A 389 -6.85 22.89 3.87
C CYS A 389 -7.38 23.45 2.55
N ALA A 390 -8.26 22.74 1.85
CA ALA A 390 -8.90 23.22 0.63
C ALA A 390 -9.72 24.50 0.90
N GLY A 391 -10.45 24.56 2.02
CA GLY A 391 -11.18 25.75 2.46
C GLY A 391 -10.25 26.94 2.73
N MET A 392 -9.09 26.71 3.37
CA MET A 392 -8.09 27.74 3.63
C MET A 392 -7.49 28.30 2.34
N LEU A 393 -7.17 27.44 1.36
CA LEU A 393 -6.69 27.84 0.04
C LEU A 393 -7.72 28.75 -0.66
N ALA A 394 -8.96 28.30 -0.77
CA ALA A 394 -10.02 29.06 -1.41
C ALA A 394 -10.25 30.42 -0.70
N GLN A 395 -10.21 30.45 0.63
CA GLN A 395 -10.37 31.68 1.41
C GLN A 395 -9.20 32.65 1.21
N THR A 396 -7.96 32.14 1.14
CA THR A 396 -6.77 32.97 0.86
C THR A 396 -6.89 33.62 -0.52
N TRP A 397 -7.20 32.83 -1.55
CA TRP A 397 -7.40 33.35 -2.90
C TRP A 397 -8.56 34.37 -3.00
N GLN A 398 -9.65 34.16 -2.25
CA GLN A 398 -10.74 35.13 -2.17
C GLN A 398 -10.28 36.45 -1.52
N ASN A 399 -9.62 36.34 -0.38
CA ASN A 399 -9.22 37.53 0.41
C ASN A 399 -8.14 38.36 -0.27
N ASP A 400 -7.14 37.69 -0.83
CA ASP A 400 -5.96 38.37 -1.38
C ASP A 400 -6.11 38.69 -2.86
N LEU A 401 -6.74 37.81 -3.64
CA LEU A 401 -6.85 37.94 -5.10
C LEU A 401 -8.24 38.34 -5.59
N ASN A 402 -9.23 38.44 -4.69
CA ASN A 402 -10.66 38.56 -5.06
C ASN A 402 -11.11 37.41 -6.02
N ALA A 403 -10.49 36.25 -5.89
CA ALA A 403 -10.76 35.06 -6.71
C ALA A 403 -11.75 34.14 -5.97
N PHE A 404 -13.03 34.21 -6.36
CA PHE A 404 -14.11 33.41 -5.76
C PHE A 404 -14.11 32.00 -6.36
N ILE A 405 -13.24 31.14 -5.82
CA ILE A 405 -13.09 29.73 -6.20
C ILE A 405 -13.87 28.86 -5.22
N ASN A 406 -14.84 28.10 -5.73
CA ASN A 406 -15.60 27.14 -4.92
C ASN A 406 -14.75 25.92 -4.59
N THR A 407 -15.08 25.24 -3.47
CA THR A 407 -14.50 23.93 -3.12
C THR A 407 -15.55 22.83 -3.32
N GLN A 408 -15.12 21.66 -3.78
CA GLN A 408 -15.99 20.51 -4.02
C GLN A 408 -15.28 19.20 -3.71
N GLU A 409 -15.98 18.30 -3.01
CA GLU A 409 -15.49 16.93 -2.79
C GLU A 409 -15.51 16.12 -4.11
N TYR A 410 -14.52 15.24 -4.26
CA TYR A 410 -14.52 14.22 -5.30
C TYR A 410 -14.36 12.82 -4.69
N THR A 411 -14.87 11.83 -5.40
CA THR A 411 -14.69 10.41 -5.13
C THR A 411 -14.08 9.72 -6.35
N GLY A 412 -13.42 8.58 -6.13
CA GLY A 412 -12.83 7.80 -7.21
C GLY A 412 -11.39 8.20 -7.52
N SER A 413 -10.74 7.41 -8.37
CA SER A 413 -9.30 7.49 -8.68
C SER A 413 -8.96 8.17 -10.00
N ASP A 414 -9.95 8.69 -10.74
CA ASP A 414 -9.80 9.27 -12.08
C ASP A 414 -9.42 10.77 -12.09
N TYR A 415 -9.08 11.33 -10.92
CA TYR A 415 -8.76 12.75 -10.74
C TYR A 415 -7.57 13.22 -11.59
N ILE A 416 -6.57 12.38 -11.81
CA ILE A 416 -5.42 12.72 -12.67
C ILE A 416 -5.85 12.90 -14.12
N GLU A 417 -6.70 12.03 -14.66
CA GLU A 417 -7.23 12.16 -16.01
C GLU A 417 -8.13 13.39 -16.14
N LYS A 418 -8.94 13.71 -15.13
CA LYS A 418 -9.77 14.91 -15.07
C LYS A 418 -8.94 16.21 -15.01
N LEU A 419 -7.81 16.20 -14.27
CA LEU A 419 -6.86 17.32 -14.28
C LEU A 419 -6.21 17.48 -15.65
N LYS A 420 -5.81 16.39 -16.30
CA LYS A 420 -5.22 16.41 -17.64
C LYS A 420 -6.18 16.91 -18.71
N SER A 421 -7.44 16.45 -18.69
CA SER A 421 -8.48 16.89 -19.63
C SER A 421 -8.90 18.35 -19.42
N GLY A 422 -8.81 18.84 -18.18
CA GLY A 422 -9.28 20.14 -17.73
C GLY A 422 -10.71 20.11 -17.18
N ASP A 423 -11.29 18.92 -16.96
CA ASP A 423 -12.57 18.75 -16.26
C ASP A 423 -12.43 19.15 -14.79
N MET A 424 -11.23 18.95 -14.22
CA MET A 424 -10.80 19.57 -12.98
C MET A 424 -9.67 20.56 -13.28
N MET A 425 -9.79 21.82 -12.87
CA MET A 425 -8.75 22.84 -13.07
C MET A 425 -7.77 22.90 -11.90
N ALA A 426 -8.21 22.58 -10.69
CA ALA A 426 -7.40 22.52 -9.48
C ALA A 426 -7.90 21.41 -8.57
N ALA A 427 -6.99 20.66 -7.93
CA ALA A 427 -7.35 19.65 -6.94
C ALA A 427 -6.26 19.51 -5.87
N VAL A 428 -6.67 19.27 -4.63
CA VAL A 428 -5.81 18.64 -3.63
C VAL A 428 -5.88 17.14 -3.86
N VAL A 429 -4.75 16.50 -4.06
CA VAL A 429 -4.71 15.07 -4.39
C VAL A 429 -3.77 14.31 -3.45
N PRO A 430 -4.11 13.06 -3.08
CA PRO A 430 -3.18 12.19 -2.39
C PRO A 430 -2.14 11.64 -3.39
N VAL A 431 -0.89 11.73 -3.03
CA VAL A 431 0.23 11.07 -3.73
C VAL A 431 0.79 10.02 -2.79
N SER A 432 0.74 8.78 -3.19
CA SER A 432 1.22 7.64 -2.39
C SER A 432 1.78 6.55 -3.29
N SER A 433 2.43 5.56 -2.69
CA SER A 433 2.90 4.37 -3.38
C SER A 433 2.58 3.13 -2.56
N VAL A 434 1.86 2.18 -3.14
CA VAL A 434 1.55 0.89 -2.50
C VAL A 434 2.82 0.07 -2.26
N THR A 435 3.81 0.19 -3.14
CA THR A 435 5.11 -0.48 -3.01
C THR A 435 6.05 0.25 -2.05
N GLY A 436 5.72 1.49 -1.66
CA GLY A 436 6.62 2.40 -0.92
C GLY A 436 7.79 2.92 -1.75
N SER A 437 7.77 2.75 -3.08
CA SER A 437 8.80 3.27 -3.98
C SER A 437 8.58 4.74 -4.29
N ALA A 438 9.65 5.54 -4.22
CA ALA A 438 9.63 6.95 -4.65
C ALA A 438 9.34 7.08 -6.14
N TYR A 439 9.88 6.17 -6.95
CA TYR A 439 9.60 6.09 -8.39
C TYR A 439 8.11 5.89 -8.67
N ASP A 440 7.46 4.95 -8.00
CA ASP A 440 6.04 4.67 -8.23
C ASP A 440 5.16 5.86 -7.85
N ALA A 441 5.47 6.52 -6.72
CA ALA A 441 4.78 7.73 -6.30
C ALA A 441 4.89 8.84 -7.36
N ALA A 442 6.10 9.12 -7.85
CA ALA A 442 6.32 10.09 -8.92
C ALA A 442 5.64 9.67 -10.23
N ASN A 443 5.80 8.40 -10.63
CA ASN A 443 5.24 7.90 -11.89
C ASN A 443 3.70 7.96 -11.92
N SER A 444 3.02 7.94 -10.78
CA SER A 444 1.57 8.14 -10.68
C SER A 444 1.12 9.48 -11.30
N LEU A 445 1.95 10.51 -11.23
CA LEU A 445 1.69 11.84 -11.80
C LEU A 445 2.05 11.96 -13.29
N ALA A 446 2.73 10.98 -13.88
CA ALA A 446 3.09 11.00 -15.31
C ALA A 446 1.86 11.08 -16.22
N ALA A 447 0.71 10.56 -15.76
CA ALA A 447 -0.56 10.61 -16.47
C ALA A 447 -1.11 12.03 -16.68
N LEU A 448 -0.66 13.05 -15.91
CA LEU A 448 -0.97 14.48 -16.17
C LEU A 448 -0.54 14.93 -17.56
N GLY A 449 0.40 14.23 -18.19
CA GLY A 449 0.83 14.53 -19.56
C GLY A 449 1.71 15.78 -19.67
N ILE A 450 2.37 16.20 -18.57
CA ILE A 450 3.29 17.34 -18.55
C ILE A 450 4.63 16.88 -19.14
N SER A 451 4.90 17.23 -20.40
CA SER A 451 6.03 16.73 -21.17
C SER A 451 7.39 16.99 -20.50
N GLY A 452 7.58 18.14 -19.87
CA GLY A 452 8.83 18.47 -19.15
C GLY A 452 9.06 17.55 -17.95
N TYR A 453 8.02 17.29 -17.17
CA TYR A 453 8.04 16.34 -16.05
C TYR A 453 8.36 14.92 -16.51
N ASN A 454 7.59 14.44 -17.51
CA ASN A 454 7.75 13.06 -17.99
C ASN A 454 9.12 12.75 -18.58
N LYS A 455 9.85 13.78 -19.08
CA LYS A 455 11.22 13.63 -19.59
C LYS A 455 12.27 13.52 -18.49
N LEU A 456 11.95 14.00 -17.29
CA LEU A 456 12.85 13.98 -16.14
C LEU A 456 12.69 12.72 -15.31
N LEU A 457 11.54 12.01 -15.43
CA LEU A 457 11.37 10.75 -14.72
C LEU A 457 12.48 9.77 -15.08
N PRO A 458 13.10 9.11 -14.09
CA PRO A 458 14.18 8.18 -14.34
C PRO A 458 13.71 6.99 -15.17
N SER A 459 14.64 6.35 -15.87
CA SER A 459 14.37 5.07 -16.50
C SER A 459 14.35 3.96 -15.44
N ALA A 460 13.51 2.96 -15.64
CA ALA A 460 13.41 1.83 -14.72
C ALA A 460 14.72 1.03 -14.54
N GLY A 461 15.69 1.18 -15.44
CA GLY A 461 17.02 0.56 -15.38
C GLY A 461 18.13 1.43 -14.75
N ASP A 462 17.86 2.70 -14.39
CA ASP A 462 18.86 3.59 -13.80
C ASP A 462 19.25 3.09 -12.39
N ASP A 463 20.48 3.35 -11.92
CA ASP A 463 20.85 3.04 -10.54
C ASP A 463 20.12 3.95 -9.53
N THR A 464 20.19 3.59 -8.24
CA THR A 464 19.43 4.29 -7.18
C THR A 464 19.83 5.77 -7.06
N GLU A 465 21.10 6.12 -7.25
CA GLU A 465 21.57 7.50 -7.10
C GLU A 465 21.11 8.36 -8.28
N ILE A 466 21.27 7.88 -9.51
CA ILE A 466 20.74 8.53 -10.73
C ILE A 466 19.23 8.70 -10.64
N SER A 467 18.53 7.69 -10.11
CA SER A 467 17.10 7.76 -9.92
C SER A 467 16.67 8.81 -8.91
N CYS A 468 17.33 8.91 -7.76
CA CYS A 468 17.02 9.92 -6.75
C CYS A 468 17.18 11.34 -7.31
N ASP A 469 18.28 11.61 -7.99
CA ASP A 469 18.55 12.93 -8.61
C ASP A 469 17.50 13.28 -9.68
N ALA A 470 17.13 12.31 -10.52
CA ALA A 470 16.13 12.50 -11.56
C ALA A 470 14.74 12.75 -10.97
N LEU A 471 14.38 12.03 -9.91
CA LEU A 471 13.10 12.21 -9.19
C LEU A 471 13.04 13.59 -8.52
N GLU A 472 14.12 14.03 -7.87
CA GLU A 472 14.21 15.38 -7.30
C GLU A 472 14.00 16.45 -8.36
N GLN A 473 14.70 16.34 -9.51
CA GLN A 473 14.54 17.27 -10.62
C GLN A 473 13.11 17.25 -11.18
N ALA A 474 12.46 16.08 -11.24
CA ALA A 474 11.09 15.96 -11.70
C ALA A 474 10.11 16.64 -10.73
N GLU A 475 10.23 16.40 -9.41
CA GLU A 475 9.41 17.07 -8.40
C GLU A 475 9.62 18.59 -8.45
N GLN A 476 10.88 19.05 -8.46
CA GLN A 476 11.22 20.47 -8.52
C GLN A 476 10.68 21.13 -9.79
N TYR A 477 10.67 20.41 -10.92
CA TYR A 477 10.07 20.89 -12.15
C TYR A 477 8.57 21.21 -12.01
N LEU A 478 7.80 20.35 -11.33
CA LEU A 478 6.37 20.61 -11.09
C LEU A 478 6.17 21.84 -10.22
N VAL A 479 7.00 22.04 -9.21
CA VAL A 479 6.97 23.20 -8.32
C VAL A 479 7.37 24.46 -9.11
N ASP A 480 8.52 24.49 -9.76
CA ASP A 480 9.06 25.67 -10.47
C ASP A 480 8.14 26.17 -11.58
N ASN A 481 7.41 25.26 -12.21
CA ASN A 481 6.45 25.59 -13.26
C ASN A 481 5.01 25.77 -12.74
N TYR A 482 4.84 25.87 -11.40
CA TYR A 482 3.57 26.18 -10.74
C TYR A 482 2.46 25.14 -11.03
N TYR A 483 2.82 23.88 -11.28
CA TYR A 483 1.86 22.79 -11.42
C TYR A 483 1.48 22.15 -10.11
N ALA A 484 2.39 22.14 -9.14
CA ALA A 484 2.22 21.48 -7.87
C ALA A 484 2.69 22.33 -6.70
N VAL A 485 1.98 22.20 -5.58
CA VAL A 485 2.42 22.69 -4.26
C VAL A 485 2.20 21.55 -3.27
N PRO A 486 3.26 20.95 -2.72
CA PRO A 486 3.12 20.01 -1.62
C PRO A 486 2.59 20.76 -0.39
N LEU A 487 1.55 20.23 0.23
CA LEU A 487 0.87 20.87 1.36
C LEU A 487 1.31 20.26 2.68
N PHE A 488 1.20 18.94 2.81
CA PHE A 488 1.60 18.17 3.99
C PHE A 488 1.66 16.67 3.68
N CYS A 489 2.38 15.92 4.52
CA CYS A 489 2.31 14.47 4.58
C CYS A 489 1.47 14.03 5.78
N GLU A 490 0.53 13.15 5.55
CA GLU A 490 -0.30 12.56 6.59
C GLU A 490 0.47 11.44 7.31
N PRO A 491 0.48 11.46 8.66
CA PRO A 491 1.10 10.42 9.45
C PRO A 491 0.16 9.25 9.68
N MET A 492 0.69 8.03 9.56
CA MET A 492 0.06 6.80 10.04
C MET A 492 0.91 6.23 11.17
N PHE A 493 0.28 5.90 12.29
CA PHE A 493 0.95 5.31 13.44
C PHE A 493 0.52 3.85 13.62
N ILE A 494 1.50 2.95 13.66
CA ILE A 494 1.28 1.59 14.11
C ILE A 494 1.78 1.52 15.55
N CYS A 495 0.83 1.37 16.47
CA CYS A 495 1.08 1.34 17.91
C CYS A 495 1.05 -0.10 18.41
N MET A 496 2.05 -0.49 19.21
CA MET A 496 2.24 -1.86 19.67
C MET A 496 2.50 -1.90 21.17
N SER A 497 1.94 -2.87 21.86
CA SER A 497 2.33 -3.15 23.27
C SER A 497 3.84 -3.40 23.35
N SER A 498 4.49 -2.92 24.41
CA SER A 498 5.96 -2.97 24.56
C SER A 498 6.55 -4.38 24.59
N ASN A 499 5.71 -5.39 24.85
CA ASN A 499 6.08 -6.81 24.81
C ASN A 499 5.95 -7.45 23.41
N ILE A 500 5.65 -6.67 22.37
CA ILE A 500 5.57 -7.14 21.00
C ILE A 500 6.82 -6.73 20.23
N GLY A 501 7.57 -7.72 19.74
CA GLY A 501 8.74 -7.56 18.88
C GLY A 501 8.58 -8.27 17.54
N GLY A 502 9.49 -8.05 16.59
CA GLY A 502 9.54 -8.75 15.30
C GLY A 502 8.41 -8.39 14.34
N ALA A 503 7.66 -7.33 14.59
CA ALA A 503 6.64 -6.84 13.65
C ALA A 503 7.33 -6.22 12.44
N VAL A 504 7.00 -6.72 11.23
CA VAL A 504 7.55 -6.27 9.96
C VAL A 504 6.44 -5.60 9.15
N PHE A 505 6.72 -4.40 8.65
CA PHE A 505 5.79 -3.63 7.84
C PHE A 505 6.42 -3.29 6.49
N SER A 506 5.58 -3.13 5.47
CA SER A 506 6.05 -2.60 4.18
C SER A 506 6.63 -1.19 4.36
N THR A 507 7.37 -0.73 3.38
CA THR A 507 7.94 0.64 3.37
C THR A 507 6.86 1.71 3.51
N SER A 508 5.67 1.47 2.96
CA SER A 508 4.51 2.35 3.11
C SER A 508 3.78 2.19 4.45
N GLY A 509 4.12 1.18 5.27
CA GLY A 509 3.39 0.85 6.50
C GLY A 509 2.04 0.17 6.28
N ASN A 510 1.52 0.15 5.06
CA ASN A 510 0.17 -0.35 4.76
C ASN A 510 0.04 -1.88 4.81
N ILE A 511 1.16 -2.62 4.83
CA ILE A 511 1.17 -4.08 4.81
C ILE A 511 1.92 -4.58 6.02
N SER A 512 1.26 -5.43 6.81
CA SER A 512 1.80 -6.04 8.04
C SER A 512 2.10 -7.52 7.80
N PHE A 513 3.34 -7.93 8.04
CA PHE A 513 3.80 -9.31 7.96
C PHE A 513 3.85 -9.90 9.36
N PHE A 514 2.90 -10.74 9.73
CA PHE A 514 2.73 -11.21 11.10
C PHE A 514 3.61 -12.40 11.47
N LYS A 515 4.19 -13.12 10.52
CA LYS A 515 4.90 -14.38 10.76
C LYS A 515 6.12 -14.27 11.70
N TYR A 516 6.72 -13.09 11.81
CA TYR A 516 7.90 -12.86 12.63
C TYR A 516 7.59 -12.30 14.03
N ILE A 517 6.33 -11.97 14.31
CA ILE A 517 5.94 -11.34 15.58
C ILE A 517 6.27 -12.26 16.74
N LYS A 518 6.93 -11.69 17.75
CA LYS A 518 7.25 -12.32 19.02
C LYS A 518 6.52 -11.59 20.13
N LYS A 519 5.92 -12.33 21.05
CA LYS A 519 5.39 -11.80 22.29
C LYS A 519 6.34 -12.19 23.40
N GLU A 520 6.92 -11.19 24.06
CA GLU A 520 7.80 -11.37 25.21
C GLU A 520 6.94 -11.44 26.48
N ASP A 521 7.34 -12.29 27.44
CA ASP A 521 6.63 -12.50 28.71
C ASP A 521 6.71 -11.27 29.63
#